data_910645299709b3b215b15c3c7257c12d
#
_entry.id   910645299709b3b215b15c3c7257c12d
#
_cell.length_a   1.000
_cell.length_b   1.000
_cell.length_c   1.000
_cell.angle_alpha   90.00
_cell.angle_beta   90.00
_cell.angle_gamma   90.00
#
_symmetry.space_group_name_H-M   'P 1'
#
loop_
_entity.id
_entity.type
_entity.pdbx_description
1 polymer ?
#
loop_
_entity_poly.entity_id
_entity_poly.type
_entity_poly.pdbx_seq_one_letter_code
_entity_poly.pdbx_strand_id
1 'polypeptide(L)'
;MSENKIFGYKNPKPRCGGHLNERWEYTEPVYRMAPHVWNVGGQDDVSAYLLDTGDGLILIDTGYEATLYLLIDHIYKTGNRPEDIRKILLSHYHGDHTQGVRLLKEMTGAEVWISKEDEENHQRTKDDDFPMPVLPYTVD
;
A
#
# COMPACT_ATOMS: atom_id res chain seq x y z
N MET A 1 -17.28 -13.40 -26.59
CA MET A 1 -16.65 -12.80 -25.40
C MET A 1 -17.68 -11.95 -24.67
N SER A 2 -17.84 -12.15 -23.39
CA SER A 2 -18.71 -11.24 -22.62
C SER A 2 -18.03 -9.85 -22.54
N GLU A 3 -18.85 -8.78 -22.53
CA GLU A 3 -18.34 -7.41 -22.34
C GLU A 3 -17.45 -7.28 -21.08
N ASN A 4 -17.73 -8.07 -20.07
CA ASN A 4 -16.98 -8.08 -18.82
C ASN A 4 -15.52 -8.54 -18.96
N LYS A 5 -15.20 -9.29 -20.00
CA LYS A 5 -13.82 -9.69 -20.28
C LYS A 5 -13.01 -8.59 -20.96
N ILE A 6 -13.69 -7.72 -21.70
CA ILE A 6 -13.04 -6.60 -22.39
C ILE A 6 -12.91 -5.41 -21.45
N PHE A 7 -13.88 -5.24 -20.57
CA PHE A 7 -13.97 -4.12 -19.65
C PHE A 7 -14.15 -4.64 -18.22
N GLY A 8 -13.11 -5.27 -17.67
CA GLY A 8 -13.13 -5.93 -16.36
C GLY A 8 -13.76 -5.10 -15.23
N TYR A 9 -13.58 -3.79 -15.27
CA TYR A 9 -14.19 -2.86 -14.31
C TYR A 9 -15.73 -2.82 -14.36
N LYS A 10 -16.36 -3.38 -15.37
CA LYS A 10 -17.82 -3.54 -15.41
C LYS A 10 -18.33 -4.71 -14.57
N ASN A 11 -17.44 -5.51 -14.06
CA ASN A 11 -17.80 -6.57 -13.15
C ASN A 11 -18.34 -5.97 -11.84
N PRO A 12 -19.55 -6.29 -11.42
CA PRO A 12 -20.17 -5.75 -10.21
C PRO A 12 -19.58 -6.30 -8.91
N LYS A 13 -18.46 -6.99 -8.93
CA LYS A 13 -17.80 -7.48 -7.71
C LYS A 13 -17.42 -6.32 -6.79
N PRO A 14 -17.50 -6.52 -5.48
CA PRO A 14 -17.00 -5.57 -4.52
C PRO A 14 -15.54 -5.24 -4.81
N ARG A 15 -15.16 -3.99 -4.69
CA ARG A 15 -13.77 -3.56 -4.95
C ARG A 15 -12.80 -4.16 -3.95
N CYS A 16 -13.13 -4.10 -2.67
CA CYS A 16 -12.27 -4.64 -1.62
C CYS A 16 -12.04 -6.14 -1.81
N GLY A 17 -10.79 -6.50 -2.01
CA GLY A 17 -10.35 -7.88 -2.24
C GLY A 17 -10.75 -8.46 -3.60
N GLY A 18 -11.69 -7.87 -4.32
CA GLY A 18 -12.16 -8.38 -5.61
C GLY A 18 -11.14 -8.25 -6.75
N HIS A 19 -10.18 -7.37 -6.60
CA HIS A 19 -9.17 -7.06 -7.63
C HIS A 19 -7.88 -7.86 -7.49
N LEU A 20 -7.77 -8.72 -6.50
CA LEU A 20 -6.53 -9.44 -6.21
C LEU A 20 -6.03 -10.34 -7.35
N ASN A 21 -6.92 -10.81 -8.22
CA ASN A 21 -6.57 -11.66 -9.36
C ASN A 21 -6.29 -10.88 -10.66
N GLU A 22 -6.78 -9.66 -10.74
CA GLU A 22 -6.72 -8.83 -11.96
C GLU A 22 -6.22 -7.43 -11.62
N ARG A 23 -5.15 -7.34 -10.83
CA ARG A 23 -4.65 -6.12 -10.22
C ARG A 23 -4.30 -5.03 -11.21
N TRP A 24 -3.81 -5.42 -12.38
CA TRP A 24 -3.43 -4.51 -13.47
C TRP A 24 -4.63 -3.79 -14.13
N GLU A 25 -5.86 -4.26 -13.90
CA GLU A 25 -7.06 -3.63 -14.44
C GLU A 25 -7.63 -2.51 -13.58
N TYR A 26 -7.22 -2.45 -12.31
CA TYR A 26 -7.76 -1.55 -11.30
C TYR A 26 -6.67 -0.67 -10.70
N THR A 27 -5.88 -0.07 -11.59
CA THR A 27 -4.80 0.82 -11.19
C THR A 27 -5.23 2.28 -11.20
N GLU A 28 -4.75 3.04 -10.24
CA GLU A 28 -4.90 4.49 -10.18
C GLU A 28 -3.58 5.18 -10.51
N PRO A 29 -3.59 6.28 -11.25
CA PRO A 29 -2.38 7.06 -11.48
C PRO A 29 -1.92 7.75 -10.20
N VAL A 30 -0.61 8.00 -10.12
CA VAL A 30 -0.08 8.89 -9.09
C VAL A 30 -0.57 10.32 -9.33
N TYR A 31 -0.95 11.02 -8.26
CA TYR A 31 -1.32 12.43 -8.36
C TYR A 31 -0.92 13.21 -7.11
N ARG A 32 -0.62 14.50 -7.34
CA ARG A 32 -0.27 15.42 -6.28
C ARG A 32 -1.54 15.95 -5.60
N MET A 33 -1.63 15.80 -4.30
CA MET A 33 -2.78 16.24 -3.50
C MET A 33 -2.58 17.63 -2.91
N ALA A 34 -1.35 17.95 -2.52
CA ALA A 34 -0.95 19.21 -1.93
C ALA A 34 0.54 19.42 -2.18
N PRO A 35 1.12 20.60 -1.91
CA PRO A 35 2.57 20.74 -1.91
C PRO A 35 3.23 19.66 -1.05
N HIS A 36 4.18 18.93 -1.64
CA HIS A 36 4.92 17.85 -0.97
C HIS A 36 4.09 16.64 -0.51
N VAL A 37 2.86 16.46 -1.03
CA VAL A 37 1.98 15.33 -0.69
C VAL A 37 1.40 14.72 -1.95
N TRP A 38 1.59 13.40 -2.12
CA TRP A 38 1.05 12.64 -3.26
C TRP A 38 0.27 11.42 -2.80
N ASN A 39 -0.78 11.07 -3.55
CA ASN A 39 -1.30 9.72 -3.52
C ASN A 39 -0.45 8.86 -4.45
N VAL A 40 0.19 7.85 -3.89
CA VAL A 40 1.06 6.91 -4.59
C VAL A 40 0.51 5.49 -4.59
N GLY A 41 -0.68 5.27 -4.04
CA GLY A 41 -1.35 3.97 -4.06
C GLY A 41 -1.45 3.44 -5.48
N GLY A 42 -1.18 2.15 -5.66
CA GLY A 42 -1.14 1.54 -6.97
C GLY A 42 -2.50 1.02 -7.45
N GLN A 43 -3.47 0.94 -6.58
CA GLN A 43 -4.80 0.39 -6.88
C GLN A 43 -5.92 1.32 -6.43
N ASP A 44 -7.08 1.19 -7.05
CA ASP A 44 -8.24 2.05 -6.84
C ASP A 44 -8.99 1.78 -5.52
N ASP A 45 -8.70 0.67 -4.85
CA ASP A 45 -9.35 0.28 -3.59
C ASP A 45 -8.47 0.57 -2.35
N VAL A 46 -7.19 0.86 -2.53
CA VAL A 46 -6.26 1.15 -1.43
C VAL A 46 -5.41 2.38 -1.74
N SER A 47 -5.47 3.35 -0.87
CA SER A 47 -4.64 4.54 -0.95
C SER A 47 -3.36 4.40 -0.12
N ALA A 48 -2.27 4.95 -0.64
CA ALA A 48 -1.04 5.18 0.08
C ALA A 48 -0.55 6.58 -0.21
N TYR A 49 0.02 7.25 0.77
CA TYR A 49 0.41 8.65 0.63
C TYR A 49 1.90 8.83 0.90
N LEU A 50 2.54 9.63 0.06
CA LEU A 50 3.93 10.01 0.21
C LEU A 50 4.02 11.49 0.60
N LEU A 51 4.78 11.76 1.66
CA LEU A 51 5.08 13.11 2.13
C LEU A 51 6.57 13.37 2.01
N ASP A 52 6.94 14.46 1.36
CA ASP A 52 8.31 14.98 1.38
C ASP A 52 8.42 16.00 2.51
N THR A 53 9.23 15.68 3.52
CA THR A 53 9.42 16.53 4.70
C THR A 53 10.57 17.52 4.54
N GLY A 54 11.31 17.42 3.44
CA GLY A 54 12.58 18.15 3.26
C GLY A 54 13.78 17.49 3.94
N ASP A 55 13.55 16.51 4.81
CA ASP A 55 14.58 15.71 5.48
C ASP A 55 14.26 14.22 5.39
N GLY A 56 13.87 13.80 4.20
CA GLY A 56 13.44 12.45 3.89
C GLY A 56 11.94 12.33 3.69
N LEU A 57 11.51 11.15 3.30
CA LEU A 57 10.12 10.85 2.97
C LEU A 57 9.43 10.09 4.09
N ILE A 58 8.14 10.35 4.24
CA ILE A 58 7.23 9.55 5.04
C ILE A 58 6.22 8.89 4.11
N LEU A 59 6.08 7.58 4.22
CA LEU A 59 5.05 6.82 3.52
C LEU A 59 3.93 6.46 4.49
N ILE A 60 2.69 6.72 4.12
CA ILE A 60 1.50 6.32 4.89
C ILE A 60 0.83 5.17 4.16
N ASP A 61 0.78 4.01 4.79
CA ASP A 61 0.32 2.73 4.26
C ASP A 61 1.13 2.23 3.06
N THR A 62 0.97 0.96 2.72
CA THR A 62 1.80 0.31 1.70
C THR A 62 1.00 -0.43 0.63
N GLY A 63 -0.28 -0.69 0.87
CA GLY A 63 -1.07 -1.52 -0.02
C GLY A 63 -0.69 -3.00 0.07
N TYR A 64 -1.03 -3.74 -0.98
CA TYR A 64 -0.76 -5.17 -1.12
C TYR A 64 0.70 -5.45 -1.50
N GLU A 65 1.26 -6.55 -0.98
CA GLU A 65 2.59 -7.01 -1.40
C GLU A 65 2.65 -7.29 -2.91
N ALA A 66 1.60 -7.89 -3.44
CA ALA A 66 1.53 -8.26 -4.84
C ALA A 66 1.49 -7.07 -5.83
N THR A 67 1.18 -5.88 -5.36
CA THR A 67 1.17 -4.64 -6.14
C THR A 67 2.22 -3.63 -5.69
N LEU A 68 3.18 -4.06 -4.89
CA LEU A 68 4.25 -3.21 -4.40
C LEU A 68 5.05 -2.55 -5.53
N TYR A 69 5.19 -3.22 -6.66
CA TYR A 69 5.86 -2.68 -7.85
C TYR A 69 5.17 -1.41 -8.39
N LEU A 70 3.83 -1.32 -8.28
CA LEU A 70 3.08 -0.10 -8.66
C LEU A 70 3.38 1.04 -7.70
N LEU A 71 3.39 0.76 -6.40
CA LEU A 71 3.73 1.75 -5.39
C LEU A 71 5.14 2.32 -5.62
N ILE A 72 6.10 1.46 -5.87
CA ILE A 72 7.50 1.85 -6.14
C ILE A 72 7.58 2.70 -7.40
N ASP A 73 6.94 2.28 -8.49
CA ASP A 73 6.87 3.05 -9.74
C ASP A 73 6.25 4.44 -9.52
N HIS A 74 5.17 4.51 -8.74
CA HIS A 74 4.52 5.77 -8.41
C HIS A 74 5.41 6.69 -7.58
N ILE A 75 6.19 6.16 -6.64
CA ILE A 75 7.15 6.96 -5.88
C ILE A 75 8.18 7.60 -6.83
N TYR A 76 8.74 6.84 -7.76
CA TYR A 76 9.64 7.38 -8.77
C TYR A 76 8.97 8.43 -9.66
N LYS A 77 7.71 8.27 -10.01
CA LYS A 77 6.95 9.25 -10.81
C LYS A 77 6.72 10.58 -10.09
N THR A 78 6.81 10.61 -8.78
CA THR A 78 6.79 11.87 -8.01
C THR A 78 8.10 12.66 -8.11
N GLY A 79 9.15 12.06 -8.66
CA GLY A 79 10.50 12.60 -8.67
C GLY A 79 11.33 12.23 -7.43
N ASN A 80 10.74 11.46 -6.52
CA ASN A 80 11.40 10.98 -5.30
C ASN A 80 11.93 9.56 -5.49
N ARG A 81 12.67 9.07 -4.51
CA ARG A 81 13.28 7.74 -4.53
C ARG A 81 12.81 6.94 -3.31
N PRO A 82 12.43 5.66 -3.47
CA PRO A 82 12.05 4.80 -2.34
C PRO A 82 13.11 4.76 -1.22
N GLU A 83 14.38 4.83 -1.57
CA GLU A 83 15.50 4.81 -0.60
C GLU A 83 15.52 5.99 0.34
N ASP A 84 14.81 7.07 0.01
CA ASP A 84 14.71 8.26 0.86
C ASP A 84 13.56 8.16 1.87
N ILE A 85 12.78 7.08 1.86
CA ILE A 85 11.75 6.82 2.88
C ILE A 85 12.44 6.53 4.21
N ARG A 86 12.15 7.39 5.19
CA ARG A 86 12.67 7.28 6.55
C ARG A 86 11.69 6.63 7.50
N LYS A 87 10.40 6.81 7.25
CA LYS A 87 9.33 6.27 8.09
C LYS A 87 8.19 5.73 7.24
N ILE A 88 7.62 4.64 7.69
CA ILE A 88 6.34 4.09 7.21
C ILE A 88 5.36 4.20 8.37
N LEU A 89 4.32 4.99 8.19
CA LEU A 89 3.25 5.14 9.17
C LEU A 89 2.05 4.31 8.71
N LEU A 90 1.56 3.44 9.55
CA LEU A 90 0.42 2.59 9.24
C LEU A 90 -0.85 3.15 9.87
N SER A 91 -1.88 3.35 9.06
CA SER A 91 -3.18 3.82 9.52
C SER A 91 -3.88 2.80 10.42
N HIS A 92 -3.73 1.51 10.08
CA HIS A 92 -4.24 0.38 10.83
C HIS A 92 -3.60 -0.93 10.34
N TYR A 93 -3.88 -2.04 11.02
CA TYR A 93 -3.17 -3.32 10.83
C TYR A 93 -3.67 -4.18 9.66
N HIS A 94 -4.76 -3.86 8.98
CA HIS A 94 -5.33 -4.70 7.93
C HIS A 94 -4.36 -4.93 6.77
N GLY A 95 -4.43 -6.16 6.18
CA GLY A 95 -3.47 -6.62 5.19
C GLY A 95 -3.41 -5.76 3.92
N ASP A 96 -4.53 -5.24 3.47
CA ASP A 96 -4.60 -4.35 2.30
C ASP A 96 -3.84 -3.03 2.49
N HIS A 97 -3.49 -2.67 3.72
CA HIS A 97 -2.67 -1.49 4.07
C HIS A 97 -1.24 -1.84 4.47
N THR A 98 -0.97 -3.08 4.88
CA THR A 98 0.29 -3.45 5.54
C THR A 98 1.13 -4.49 4.83
N GLN A 99 0.62 -5.14 3.79
CA GLN A 99 1.33 -6.26 3.14
C GLN A 99 2.68 -5.88 2.53
N GLY A 100 2.86 -4.63 2.11
CA GLY A 100 4.14 -4.16 1.56
C GLY A 100 5.20 -3.79 2.59
N VAL A 101 4.85 -3.75 3.88
CA VAL A 101 5.74 -3.21 4.95
C VAL A 101 7.07 -3.95 5.02
N ARG A 102 7.04 -5.28 5.09
CA ARG A 102 8.25 -6.09 5.24
C ARG A 102 9.26 -5.83 4.13
N LEU A 103 8.82 -5.90 2.89
CA LEU A 103 9.71 -5.69 1.73
C LEU A 103 10.21 -4.25 1.65
N LEU A 104 9.35 -3.27 1.93
CA LEU A 104 9.76 -1.86 1.95
C LEU A 104 10.78 -1.59 3.05
N LYS A 105 10.59 -2.14 4.25
CA LYS A 105 11.55 -2.01 5.35
C LYS A 105 12.90 -2.63 4.99
N GLU A 106 12.91 -3.80 4.37
CA GLU A 106 14.14 -4.44 3.88
C GLU A 106 14.85 -3.59 2.81
N MET A 107 14.09 -2.98 1.91
CA MET A 107 14.64 -2.15 0.82
C MET A 107 15.17 -0.80 1.29
N THR A 108 14.52 -0.18 2.26
CA THR A 108 14.75 1.23 2.61
C THR A 108 15.43 1.41 3.97
N GLY A 109 15.30 0.46 4.87
CA GLY A 109 15.71 0.62 6.26
C GLY A 109 14.81 1.57 7.06
N ALA A 110 13.61 1.90 6.53
CA ALA A 110 12.69 2.81 7.19
C ALA A 110 12.18 2.26 8.52
N GLU A 111 11.96 3.16 9.48
CA GLU A 111 11.23 2.84 10.71
C GLU A 111 9.75 2.61 10.39
N VAL A 112 9.13 1.65 11.06
CA VAL A 112 7.70 1.32 10.92
C VAL A 112 6.96 1.68 12.19
N TRP A 113 5.91 2.48 12.05
CA TRP A 113 5.13 3.01 13.16
C TRP A 113 3.64 2.71 12.96
N ILE A 114 2.99 2.24 14.02
CA ILE A 114 1.55 1.98 14.09
C ILE A 114 1.06 2.28 15.51
N SER A 115 -0.24 2.44 15.70
CA SER A 115 -0.79 2.56 17.04
C SER A 115 -0.55 1.28 17.85
N LYS A 116 -0.43 1.43 19.15
CA LYS A 116 -0.25 0.27 20.06
C LYS A 116 -1.41 -0.72 19.95
N GLU A 117 -2.63 -0.21 19.86
CA GLU A 117 -3.83 -1.02 19.76
C GLU A 117 -3.85 -1.84 18.47
N ASP A 118 -3.43 -1.24 17.37
CA ASP A 118 -3.34 -1.95 16.08
C ASP A 118 -2.19 -2.95 16.05
N GLU A 119 -1.07 -2.66 16.68
CA GLU A 119 0.00 -3.64 16.83
C GLU A 119 -0.46 -4.86 17.66
N GLU A 120 -1.19 -4.65 18.73
CA GLU A 120 -1.79 -5.74 19.51
C GLU A 120 -2.78 -6.56 18.66
N ASN A 121 -3.57 -5.91 17.80
CA ASN A 121 -4.45 -6.58 16.85
C ASN A 121 -3.66 -7.37 15.80
N HIS A 122 -2.62 -6.77 15.24
CA HIS A 122 -1.71 -7.45 14.30
C HIS A 122 -1.11 -8.72 14.89
N GLN A 123 -0.61 -8.68 16.11
CA GLN A 123 -0.02 -9.86 16.78
C GLN A 123 -1.04 -10.97 17.02
N ARG A 124 -2.32 -10.64 17.23
CA ARG A 124 -3.38 -11.64 17.40
C ARG A 124 -3.85 -12.28 16.10
N THR A 125 -3.81 -11.53 14.98
CA THR A 125 -4.45 -11.94 13.73
C THR A 125 -3.47 -12.30 12.61
N LYS A 126 -2.17 -12.19 12.86
CA LYS A 126 -1.13 -12.43 11.85
C LYS A 126 -1.15 -13.80 11.17
N ASP A 127 -1.76 -14.77 11.83
CA ASP A 127 -1.90 -16.15 11.35
C ASP A 127 -3.33 -16.47 10.88
N ASP A 128 -4.23 -15.48 10.88
CA ASP A 128 -5.61 -15.68 10.48
C ASP A 128 -5.74 -15.73 8.95
N ASP A 129 -6.49 -16.72 8.48
CA ASP A 129 -6.73 -16.97 7.06
C ASP A 129 -7.89 -16.08 6.55
N PHE A 130 -7.69 -14.78 6.60
CA PHE A 130 -8.66 -13.80 6.11
C PHE A 130 -8.48 -13.54 4.60
N PRO A 131 -9.51 -13.12 3.84
CA PRO A 131 -9.39 -12.84 2.41
C PRO A 131 -8.26 -11.89 2.02
N MET A 132 -7.82 -11.07 2.92
CA MET A 132 -6.64 -10.19 2.81
C MET A 132 -5.71 -10.47 3.97
N PRO A 133 -4.84 -11.48 3.85
CA PRO A 133 -4.01 -11.92 4.95
C PRO A 133 -3.11 -10.80 5.47
N VAL A 134 -2.97 -10.76 6.78
CA VAL A 134 -2.02 -9.88 7.47
C VAL A 134 -0.67 -10.57 7.47
N LEU A 135 0.24 -10.11 6.61
CA LEU A 135 1.59 -10.66 6.54
C LEU A 135 2.45 -10.15 7.71
N PRO A 136 3.36 -10.98 8.23
CA PRO A 136 4.23 -10.57 9.33
C PRO A 136 5.12 -9.38 8.96
N TYR A 137 5.22 -8.41 9.85
CA TYR A 137 6.18 -7.31 9.80
C TYR A 137 6.63 -6.93 11.21
N THR A 138 7.66 -6.10 11.32
CA THR A 138 8.15 -5.60 12.61
C THR A 138 7.98 -4.10 12.69
N VAL A 139 7.52 -3.61 13.84
CA VAL A 139 7.44 -2.18 14.17
C VAL A 139 8.63 -1.73 15.00
N ASP A 140 8.89 -0.42 15.00
CA ASP A 140 10.00 0.21 15.72
C ASP A 140 9.54 1.02 16.92
#